data_a1407ab2604f47f11bdac1fdd35c825e
#
_entry.id   a1407ab2604f47f11bdac1fdd35c825e
#
_cell.length_a   1.000
_cell.length_b   1.000
_cell.length_c   1.000
_cell.angle_alpha   90.00
_cell.angle_beta   90.00
_cell.angle_gamma   90.00
#
_symmetry.space_group_name_H-M   'P 1'
#
loop_
_entity.id
_entity.type
_entity.pdbx_description
1 polymer ?
#
loop_
_entity_poly.entity_id
_entity_poly.type
_entity_poly.pdbx_seq_one_letter_code
_entity_poly.pdbx_strand_id
1 'polypeptide(L)'
;MIYKKLSLLILFFATGLLTASAQKSPQDMDRFIDALMKKMTTEEKIGQLNLPVTGEITTGQAKSSDIAGKIKKGEVGGLFNLKGVEKIREVQKQAVEESRLGIPLLFGMDVIHGYETMFPIPLGLSCTWDMTAIEESARIAAVEASADGISWTFSPMVDISRDPRWGRVSEG
;
A
#
# COMPACT_ATOMS: atom_id res chain seq x y z
N MET A 1 8.61 -46.58 -28.37
CA MET A 1 7.59 -45.55 -28.11
C MET A 1 7.49 -45.08 -26.67
N ILE A 2 7.81 -45.90 -25.68
CA ILE A 2 7.76 -45.63 -24.25
C ILE A 2 8.83 -44.62 -23.81
N TYR A 3 10.07 -44.75 -24.33
CA TYR A 3 11.19 -43.83 -23.94
C TYR A 3 10.99 -42.37 -24.38
N LYS A 4 10.31 -42.13 -25.52
CA LYS A 4 10.00 -40.73 -25.95
C LYS A 4 8.97 -40.04 -25.04
N LYS A 5 8.05 -40.79 -24.46
CA LYS A 5 7.05 -40.24 -23.51
C LYS A 5 7.67 -39.96 -22.14
N LEU A 6 8.63 -40.80 -21.73
CA LEU A 6 9.36 -40.58 -20.45
C LEU A 6 10.27 -39.36 -20.50
N SER A 7 10.98 -39.15 -21.63
CA SER A 7 11.83 -37.96 -21.84
C SER A 7 11.03 -36.66 -21.87
N LEU A 8 9.80 -36.70 -22.43
CA LEU A 8 8.92 -35.51 -22.45
C LEU A 8 8.39 -35.16 -21.05
N LEU A 9 8.11 -36.18 -20.23
CA LEU A 9 7.65 -36.00 -18.86
C LEU A 9 8.74 -35.40 -17.96
N ILE A 10 9.98 -35.84 -18.12
CA ILE A 10 11.15 -35.33 -17.39
C ILE A 10 11.44 -33.87 -17.81
N LEU A 11 11.28 -33.52 -19.07
CA LEU A 11 11.48 -32.16 -19.57
C LEU A 11 10.40 -31.21 -19.01
N PHE A 12 9.14 -31.67 -18.88
CA PHE A 12 8.05 -30.90 -18.29
C PHE A 12 8.22 -30.69 -16.78
N PHE A 13 8.82 -31.66 -16.07
CA PHE A 13 9.13 -31.52 -14.64
C PHE A 13 10.33 -30.59 -14.41
N ALA A 14 11.33 -30.61 -15.29
CA ALA A 14 12.49 -29.73 -15.20
C ALA A 14 12.16 -28.25 -15.49
N THR A 15 11.21 -27.97 -16.39
CA THR A 15 10.76 -26.59 -16.65
C THR A 15 9.84 -26.03 -15.56
N GLY A 16 9.11 -26.88 -14.84
CA GLY A 16 8.27 -26.46 -13.72
C GLY A 16 9.06 -26.04 -12.48
N LEU A 17 10.32 -26.47 -12.33
CA LEU A 17 11.20 -26.10 -11.22
C LEU A 17 11.91 -24.74 -11.39
N LEU A 18 11.87 -24.16 -12.61
CA LEU A 18 12.56 -22.89 -12.90
C LEU A 18 11.72 -21.64 -12.64
N THR A 19 10.46 -21.78 -12.25
CA THR A 19 9.56 -20.66 -11.92
C THR A 19 9.32 -20.46 -10.42
N ALA A 20 10.10 -21.13 -9.56
CA ALA A 20 10.15 -20.75 -8.15
C ALA A 20 10.79 -19.36 -8.09
N SER A 21 9.93 -18.34 -8.03
CA SER A 21 10.33 -16.97 -7.72
C SER A 21 11.11 -17.04 -6.41
N ALA A 22 12.42 -16.95 -6.48
CA ALA A 22 13.28 -17.04 -5.31
C ALA A 22 12.91 -15.85 -4.40
N GLN A 23 12.13 -16.12 -3.37
CA GLN A 23 11.84 -15.14 -2.33
C GLN A 23 13.18 -14.71 -1.75
N LYS A 24 13.54 -13.44 -1.93
CA LYS A 24 14.83 -12.92 -1.45
C LYS A 24 14.94 -13.18 0.04
N SER A 25 16.09 -13.66 0.48
CA SER A 25 16.33 -13.88 1.90
C SER A 25 16.31 -12.56 2.67
N PRO A 26 16.03 -12.54 3.98
CA PRO A 26 16.14 -11.33 4.80
C PRO A 26 17.49 -10.64 4.63
N GLN A 27 18.60 -11.39 4.56
CA GLN A 27 19.94 -10.84 4.34
C GLN A 27 20.11 -10.20 2.94
N ASP A 28 19.40 -10.69 1.93
CA ASP A 28 19.40 -10.07 0.60
C ASP A 28 18.65 -8.76 0.61
N MET A 29 17.56 -8.68 1.39
CA MET A 29 16.80 -7.46 1.60
C MET A 29 17.64 -6.40 2.30
N ASP A 30 18.30 -6.75 3.40
CA ASP A 30 19.15 -5.82 4.17
C ASP A 30 20.29 -5.29 3.30
N ARG A 31 20.96 -6.16 2.55
CA ARG A 31 22.01 -5.75 1.60
C ARG A 31 21.49 -4.79 0.53
N PHE A 32 20.29 -5.04 0.01
CA PHE A 32 19.66 -4.17 -0.97
C PHE A 32 19.35 -2.80 -0.35
N ILE A 33 18.75 -2.77 0.84
CA ILE A 33 18.40 -1.52 1.56
C ILE A 33 19.67 -0.72 1.86
N ASP A 34 20.72 -1.35 2.39
CA ASP A 34 21.98 -0.69 2.69
C ASP A 34 22.64 -0.09 1.43
N ALA A 35 22.61 -0.82 0.33
CA ALA A 35 23.14 -0.34 -0.93
C ALA A 35 22.34 0.86 -1.49
N LEU A 36 21.03 0.84 -1.34
CA LEU A 36 20.15 1.95 -1.72
C LEU A 36 20.40 3.17 -0.83
N MET A 37 20.42 2.99 0.49
CA MET A 37 20.64 4.04 1.47
C MET A 37 21.99 4.76 1.27
N LYS A 38 23.04 4.05 0.82
CA LYS A 38 24.34 4.65 0.48
C LYS A 38 24.27 5.55 -0.76
N LYS A 39 23.34 5.31 -1.67
CA LYS A 39 23.14 6.12 -2.88
C LYS A 39 22.28 7.36 -2.64
N MET A 40 21.47 7.37 -1.58
CA MET A 40 20.53 8.44 -1.28
C MET A 40 21.22 9.66 -0.67
N THR A 41 20.79 10.84 -1.09
CA THR A 41 21.11 12.10 -0.41
C THR A 41 20.34 12.20 0.91
N THR A 42 20.68 13.18 1.74
CA THR A 42 19.96 13.44 2.99
C THR A 42 18.52 13.86 2.70
N GLU A 43 18.32 14.71 1.68
CA GLU A 43 17.01 15.18 1.25
C GLU A 43 16.12 14.02 0.77
N GLU A 44 16.68 13.10 -0.01
CA GLU A 44 15.95 11.90 -0.45
C GLU A 44 15.60 10.97 0.71
N LYS A 45 16.46 10.83 1.71
CA LYS A 45 16.16 10.04 2.93
C LYS A 45 15.02 10.67 3.73
N ILE A 46 15.05 12.00 3.91
CA ILE A 46 13.97 12.74 4.55
C ILE A 46 12.70 12.64 3.73
N GLY A 47 12.81 12.70 2.39
CA GLY A 47 11.71 12.56 1.46
C GLY A 47 10.95 11.24 1.64
N GLN A 48 11.63 10.13 1.93
CA GLN A 48 10.97 8.84 2.19
C GLN A 48 10.03 8.86 3.41
N LEU A 49 10.19 9.81 4.31
CA LEU A 49 9.32 10.00 5.48
C LEU A 49 8.17 10.99 5.21
N ASN A 50 8.14 11.60 4.04
CA ASN A 50 7.16 12.60 3.68
C ASN A 50 5.95 11.97 2.98
N LEU A 51 4.76 12.14 3.57
CA LEU A 51 3.46 11.63 3.10
C LEU A 51 2.47 12.80 2.91
N PRO A 52 2.61 13.61 1.86
CA PRO A 52 1.70 14.73 1.63
C PRO A 52 0.31 14.27 1.20
N VAL A 53 -0.70 15.08 1.54
CA VAL A 53 -2.09 14.88 1.12
C VAL A 53 -2.29 15.43 -0.29
N THR A 54 -2.95 14.66 -1.15
CA THR A 54 -3.21 15.04 -2.55
C THR A 54 -4.69 15.05 -2.95
N GLY A 55 -5.58 14.54 -2.10
CA GLY A 55 -7.02 14.44 -2.39
C GLY A 55 -7.76 15.78 -2.37
N GLU A 56 -8.98 15.77 -2.89
CA GLU A 56 -9.91 16.92 -2.85
C GLU A 56 -10.43 17.18 -1.43
N ILE A 57 -10.48 16.14 -0.60
CA ILE A 57 -10.94 16.22 0.78
C ILE A 57 -9.72 16.46 1.67
N THR A 58 -9.57 17.68 2.15
CA THR A 58 -8.53 18.06 3.12
C THR A 58 -9.18 18.31 4.48
N THR A 59 -9.02 17.37 5.38
CA THR A 59 -9.36 17.59 6.78
C THR A 59 -8.10 17.95 7.56
N GLY A 60 -8.00 19.22 7.95
CA GLY A 60 -7.01 19.68 8.94
C GLY A 60 -5.55 19.79 8.51
N GLN A 61 -5.18 19.49 7.28
CA GLN A 61 -3.79 19.61 6.81
C GLN A 61 -3.66 20.57 5.61
N ALA A 62 -2.55 21.31 5.55
CA ALA A 62 -2.26 22.19 4.44
C ALA A 62 -1.97 21.38 3.16
N LYS A 63 -2.56 21.78 2.03
CA LYS A 63 -2.20 21.22 0.72
C LYS A 63 -0.73 21.51 0.43
N SER A 64 0.03 20.49 0.08
CA SER A 64 1.40 20.66 -0.40
C SER A 64 1.38 21.24 -1.82
N SER A 65 2.06 22.36 -2.04
CA SER A 65 2.32 22.88 -3.37
C SER A 65 3.42 22.07 -4.07
N ASP A 66 3.33 21.94 -5.39
CA ASP A 66 4.36 21.30 -6.24
C ASP A 66 4.71 19.84 -5.88
N ILE A 67 3.69 19.02 -5.68
CA ILE A 67 3.89 17.59 -5.37
C ILE A 67 4.63 16.87 -6.50
N ALA A 68 4.29 17.16 -7.76
CA ALA A 68 4.95 16.54 -8.91
C ALA A 68 6.46 16.84 -8.95
N GLY A 69 6.85 18.07 -8.69
CA GLY A 69 8.27 18.45 -8.60
C GLY A 69 8.99 17.76 -7.44
N LYS A 70 8.33 17.61 -6.30
CA LYS A 70 8.89 16.88 -5.14
C LYS A 70 9.05 15.38 -5.42
N ILE A 71 8.11 14.76 -6.12
CA ILE A 71 8.21 13.35 -6.53
C ILE A 71 9.45 13.14 -7.42
N LYS A 72 9.62 13.98 -8.44
CA LYS A 72 10.79 13.90 -9.34
C LYS A 72 12.13 14.08 -8.62
N LYS A 73 12.15 14.89 -7.57
CA LYS A 73 13.35 15.09 -6.73
C LYS A 73 13.58 13.99 -5.70
N GLY A 74 12.64 13.05 -5.53
CA GLY A 74 12.71 12.01 -4.49
C GLY A 74 12.41 12.53 -3.07
N GLU A 75 11.71 13.65 -2.95
CA GLU A 75 11.36 14.32 -1.69
C GLU A 75 10.01 13.84 -1.11
N VAL A 76 9.46 12.73 -1.65
CA VAL A 76 8.17 12.13 -1.26
C VAL A 76 8.31 10.61 -1.21
N GLY A 77 7.92 9.99 -0.10
CA GLY A 77 7.93 8.54 0.07
C GLY A 77 6.56 7.89 -0.19
N GLY A 78 5.49 8.68 -0.12
CA GLY A 78 4.13 8.23 -0.38
C GLY A 78 3.16 9.39 -0.54
N LEU A 79 1.93 9.08 -0.91
CA LEU A 79 0.84 10.05 -1.02
C LEU A 79 -0.36 9.57 -0.23
N PHE A 80 -1.03 10.51 0.43
CA PHE A 80 -2.23 10.25 1.21
C PHE A 80 -3.47 10.79 0.50
N ASN A 81 -4.57 10.02 0.51
CA ASN A 81 -5.86 10.36 -0.10
C ASN A 81 -5.85 10.54 -1.62
N LEU A 82 -4.94 9.90 -2.33
CA LEU A 82 -5.06 9.79 -3.78
C LEU A 82 -5.92 8.58 -4.14
N LYS A 83 -6.99 8.80 -4.89
CA LYS A 83 -7.95 7.78 -5.32
C LYS A 83 -8.00 7.69 -6.85
N GLY A 84 -8.19 6.48 -7.35
CA GLY A 84 -8.35 6.18 -8.77
C GLY A 84 -7.11 5.55 -9.41
N VAL A 85 -7.30 4.33 -9.91
CA VAL A 85 -6.25 3.49 -10.53
C VAL A 85 -5.40 4.25 -11.53
N GLU A 86 -6.02 5.01 -12.43
CA GLU A 86 -5.29 5.71 -13.48
C GLU A 86 -4.40 6.82 -12.92
N LYS A 87 -4.92 7.60 -11.95
CA LYS A 87 -4.15 8.64 -11.28
C LYS A 87 -2.98 8.06 -10.49
N ILE A 88 -3.23 6.99 -9.74
CA ILE A 88 -2.19 6.29 -8.97
C ILE A 88 -1.11 5.74 -9.90
N ARG A 89 -1.50 5.11 -11.01
CA ARG A 89 -0.56 4.58 -12.02
C ARG A 89 0.29 5.67 -12.67
N GLU A 90 -0.32 6.82 -13.01
CA GLU A 90 0.39 7.96 -13.59
C GLU A 90 1.43 8.52 -12.62
N VAL A 91 1.04 8.74 -11.37
CA VAL A 91 1.94 9.26 -10.33
C VAL A 91 3.04 8.26 -9.99
N GLN A 92 2.72 6.97 -9.92
CA GLN A 92 3.72 5.93 -9.71
C GLN A 92 4.73 5.87 -10.84
N LYS A 93 4.26 6.04 -12.08
CA LYS A 93 5.13 6.12 -13.25
C LYS A 93 6.11 7.29 -13.14
N GLN A 94 5.65 8.47 -12.74
CA GLN A 94 6.53 9.62 -12.51
C GLN A 94 7.60 9.32 -11.45
N ALA A 95 7.23 8.68 -10.35
CA ALA A 95 8.18 8.32 -9.29
C ALA A 95 9.24 7.34 -9.79
N VAL A 96 8.84 6.32 -10.54
CA VAL A 96 9.74 5.25 -10.97
C VAL A 96 10.59 5.65 -12.18
N GLU A 97 10.02 6.38 -13.15
CA GLU A 97 10.70 6.69 -14.42
C GLU A 97 11.38 8.07 -14.45
N GLU A 98 10.89 9.03 -13.64
CA GLU A 98 11.37 10.42 -13.71
C GLU A 98 12.17 10.86 -12.47
N SER A 99 12.22 10.05 -11.41
CA SER A 99 13.10 10.31 -10.26
C SER A 99 14.46 9.63 -10.40
N ARG A 100 15.47 10.17 -9.74
CA ARG A 100 16.86 9.70 -9.86
C ARG A 100 17.06 8.25 -9.39
N LEU A 101 16.35 7.83 -8.37
CA LEU A 101 16.50 6.48 -7.77
C LEU A 101 15.41 5.51 -8.16
N GLY A 102 14.31 5.97 -8.78
CA GLY A 102 13.21 5.14 -9.21
C GLY A 102 12.50 4.41 -8.08
N ILE A 103 12.45 5.01 -6.88
CA ILE A 103 11.81 4.39 -5.71
C ILE A 103 10.29 4.55 -5.85
N PRO A 104 9.51 3.44 -5.81
CA PRO A 104 8.06 3.50 -5.86
C PRO A 104 7.48 4.21 -4.63
N LEU A 105 6.35 4.91 -4.83
CA LEU A 105 5.60 5.56 -3.74
C LEU A 105 4.65 4.57 -3.05
N LEU A 106 4.41 4.80 -1.77
CA LEU A 106 3.29 4.22 -1.04
C LEU A 106 2.04 5.08 -1.22
N PHE A 107 0.89 4.45 -1.41
CA PHE A 107 -0.41 5.15 -1.48
C PHE A 107 -1.23 4.78 -0.25
N GLY A 108 -1.42 5.77 0.62
CA GLY A 108 -2.09 5.62 1.90
C GLY A 108 -3.52 6.17 1.89
N MET A 109 -4.43 5.47 2.58
CA MET A 109 -5.79 5.92 2.82
C MET A 109 -6.34 5.33 4.13
N ASP A 110 -7.29 6.02 4.76
CA ASP A 110 -7.83 5.59 6.06
C ASP A 110 -8.59 4.28 5.99
N VAL A 111 -9.55 4.14 5.07
CA VAL A 111 -10.34 2.89 4.86
C VAL A 111 -10.97 2.38 6.16
N ILE A 112 -11.54 3.27 6.99
CA ILE A 112 -11.98 2.93 8.35
C ILE A 112 -13.33 2.20 8.36
N HIS A 113 -14.27 2.59 7.49
CA HIS A 113 -15.64 2.04 7.39
C HIS A 113 -15.88 1.33 6.06
N GLY A 114 -14.88 0.72 5.48
CA GLY A 114 -14.91 0.22 4.11
C GLY A 114 -14.25 1.19 3.12
N TYR A 115 -14.27 0.85 1.84
CA TYR A 115 -13.67 1.65 0.77
C TYR A 115 -14.73 2.14 -0.22
N GLU A 116 -15.20 1.31 -1.13
CA GLU A 116 -16.39 1.57 -1.98
C GLU A 116 -17.65 1.07 -1.29
N THR A 117 -17.61 -0.14 -0.73
CA THR A 117 -18.66 -0.68 0.12
C THR A 117 -18.54 -0.09 1.51
N MET A 118 -19.56 0.67 1.94
CA MET A 118 -19.61 1.27 3.27
C MET A 118 -20.15 0.26 4.28
N PHE A 119 -19.41 0.10 5.38
CA PHE A 119 -19.80 -0.72 6.53
C PHE A 119 -20.18 0.16 7.72
N PRO A 120 -20.91 -0.39 8.71
CA PRO A 120 -21.16 0.30 9.97
C PRO A 120 -19.84 0.72 10.64
N ILE A 121 -19.91 1.77 11.48
CA ILE A 121 -18.79 2.17 12.32
C ILE A 121 -18.38 1.02 13.25
N PRO A 122 -17.14 1.00 13.79
CA PRO A 122 -16.66 -0.11 14.64
C PRO A 122 -17.59 -0.42 15.83
N LEU A 123 -18.16 0.61 16.48
CA LEU A 123 -19.17 0.40 17.52
C LEU A 123 -20.39 -0.37 17.01
N GLY A 124 -20.89 -0.06 15.81
CA GLY A 124 -22.01 -0.79 15.19
C GLY A 124 -21.65 -2.23 14.83
N LEU A 125 -20.45 -2.44 14.30
CA LEU A 125 -19.93 -3.78 14.00
C LEU A 125 -19.77 -4.62 15.27
N SER A 126 -19.27 -4.05 16.35
CA SER A 126 -19.09 -4.73 17.64
C SER A 126 -20.40 -5.22 18.23
N CYS A 127 -21.51 -4.51 18.00
CA CYS A 127 -22.85 -4.90 18.45
C CYS A 127 -23.38 -6.17 17.76
N THR A 128 -22.79 -6.59 16.65
CA THR A 128 -23.20 -7.84 15.96
C THR A 128 -22.77 -9.09 16.72
N TRP A 129 -21.69 -9.04 17.50
CA TRP A 129 -21.03 -10.20 18.12
C TRP A 129 -20.65 -11.28 17.11
N ASP A 130 -20.56 -10.91 15.83
CA ASP A 130 -20.22 -11.79 14.72
C ASP A 130 -18.81 -11.47 14.18
N MET A 131 -17.82 -12.20 14.70
CA MET A 131 -16.43 -12.03 14.28
C MET A 131 -16.21 -12.34 12.80
N THR A 132 -17.01 -13.24 12.22
CA THR A 132 -16.92 -13.59 10.80
C THR A 132 -17.38 -12.43 9.93
N ALA A 133 -18.47 -11.77 10.30
CA ALA A 133 -18.96 -10.58 9.59
C ALA A 133 -17.95 -9.41 9.69
N ILE A 134 -17.29 -9.23 10.84
CA ILE A 134 -16.25 -8.20 11.03
C ILE A 134 -15.04 -8.47 10.15
N GLU A 135 -14.54 -9.72 10.14
CA GLU A 135 -13.41 -10.12 9.29
C GLU A 135 -13.75 -9.95 7.80
N GLU A 136 -14.93 -10.35 7.38
CA GLU A 136 -15.38 -10.24 6.00
C GLU A 136 -15.50 -8.78 5.55
N SER A 137 -15.99 -7.88 6.42
CA SER A 137 -16.06 -6.45 6.12
C SER A 137 -14.65 -5.86 5.87
N ALA A 138 -13.67 -6.22 6.70
CA ALA A 138 -12.28 -5.81 6.54
C ALA A 138 -11.66 -6.39 5.25
N ARG A 139 -11.96 -7.66 4.94
CA ARG A 139 -11.51 -8.33 3.72
C ARG A 139 -12.04 -7.64 2.46
N ILE A 140 -13.32 -7.30 2.43
CA ILE A 140 -13.95 -6.60 1.31
C ILE A 140 -13.29 -5.22 1.14
N ALA A 141 -13.17 -4.45 2.21
CA ALA A 141 -12.51 -3.15 2.18
C ALA A 141 -11.07 -3.22 1.64
N ALA A 142 -10.29 -4.22 2.07
CA ALA A 142 -8.93 -4.44 1.61
C ALA A 142 -8.86 -4.82 0.12
N VAL A 143 -9.78 -5.66 -0.36
CA VAL A 143 -9.86 -6.05 -1.78
C VAL A 143 -10.18 -4.84 -2.64
N GLU A 144 -11.17 -4.04 -2.27
CA GLU A 144 -11.57 -2.86 -3.01
C GLU A 144 -10.46 -1.81 -3.04
N ALA A 145 -9.87 -1.48 -1.89
CA ALA A 145 -8.77 -0.52 -1.79
C ALA A 145 -7.54 -0.98 -2.60
N SER A 146 -7.17 -2.25 -2.52
CA SER A 146 -6.06 -2.80 -3.29
C SER A 146 -6.32 -2.76 -4.79
N ALA A 147 -7.56 -3.02 -5.23
CA ALA A 147 -7.95 -2.94 -6.64
C ALA A 147 -7.82 -1.51 -7.19
N ASP A 148 -8.01 -0.50 -6.36
CA ASP A 148 -7.81 0.92 -6.72
C ASP A 148 -6.34 1.38 -6.59
N GLY A 149 -5.44 0.51 -6.13
CA GLY A 149 -4.01 0.78 -6.03
C GLY A 149 -3.54 1.31 -4.67
N ILE A 150 -4.40 1.31 -3.65
CA ILE A 150 -4.01 1.64 -2.28
C ILE A 150 -3.14 0.52 -1.72
N SER A 151 -1.96 0.88 -1.25
CA SER A 151 -0.95 -0.06 -0.73
C SER A 151 -0.75 0.04 0.79
N TRP A 152 -1.36 1.03 1.42
CA TRP A 152 -1.25 1.29 2.85
C TRP A 152 -2.56 1.80 3.42
N THR A 153 -3.14 1.09 4.40
CA THR A 153 -4.32 1.54 5.14
C THR A 153 -3.95 1.94 6.56
N PHE A 154 -4.67 2.92 7.12
CA PHE A 154 -4.52 3.36 8.50
C PHE A 154 -5.57 2.73 9.43
N SER A 155 -6.45 1.91 8.91
CA SER A 155 -7.37 1.07 9.70
C SER A 155 -6.69 -0.24 10.12
N PRO A 156 -7.15 -0.86 11.24
CA PRO A 156 -8.18 -0.38 12.15
C PRO A 156 -7.67 0.75 13.06
N MET A 157 -8.57 1.69 13.42
CA MET A 157 -8.35 2.61 14.51
C MET A 157 -8.40 1.81 15.82
N VAL A 158 -7.38 1.95 16.66
CA VAL A 158 -7.24 1.12 17.87
C VAL A 158 -7.42 1.92 19.19
N ASP A 159 -7.84 3.17 19.09
CA ASP A 159 -8.20 3.98 20.23
C ASP A 159 -9.56 3.55 20.79
N ILE A 160 -9.63 3.25 22.07
CA ILE A 160 -10.87 2.85 22.72
C ILE A 160 -11.62 4.08 23.18
N SER A 161 -12.77 4.37 22.55
CA SER A 161 -13.65 5.44 22.98
C SER A 161 -14.38 5.04 24.29
N ARG A 162 -14.18 5.85 25.35
CA ARG A 162 -14.88 5.67 26.63
C ARG A 162 -15.92 6.76 26.90
N ASP A 163 -15.95 7.77 26.07
CA ASP A 163 -16.84 8.92 26.19
C ASP A 163 -17.37 9.30 24.81
N PRO A 164 -18.70 9.31 24.58
CA PRO A 164 -19.28 9.62 23.26
C PRO A 164 -19.06 11.08 22.82
N ARG A 165 -18.54 11.95 23.68
CA ARG A 165 -18.16 13.32 23.34
C ARG A 165 -16.82 13.41 22.62
N TRP A 166 -16.05 12.32 22.57
CA TRP A 166 -14.81 12.29 21.79
C TRP A 166 -15.08 12.48 20.29
N GLY A 167 -14.42 13.47 19.68
CA GLY A 167 -14.71 13.89 18.30
C GLY A 167 -14.48 12.82 17.21
N ARG A 168 -13.72 11.76 17.54
CA ARG A 168 -13.43 10.64 16.63
C ARG A 168 -14.07 9.31 17.06
N VAL A 169 -15.13 9.37 17.85
CA VAL A 169 -15.86 8.19 18.35
C VAL A 169 -16.39 7.28 17.25
N SER A 170 -16.60 7.82 16.05
CA SER A 170 -17.06 7.04 14.89
C SER A 170 -15.96 6.18 14.24
N GLU A 171 -14.72 6.36 14.65
CA GLU A 171 -13.57 5.67 14.04
C GLU A 171 -13.06 4.50 14.87
N GLY A 172 -13.32 4.48 16.22
CA GLY A 172 -12.83 3.51 17.18
C GLY A 172 -13.89 2.61 17.81
#